data_c97ace50cffa9a4e48b21262c6c66720
#
_entry.id   c97ace50cffa9a4e48b21262c6c66720
#
_cell.length_a   1.000
_cell.length_b   1.000
_cell.length_c   1.000
_cell.angle_alpha   90.00
_cell.angle_beta   90.00
_cell.angle_gamma   90.00
#
_symmetry.space_group_name_H-M   'P 1'
#
loop_
_entity.id
_entity.type
_entity.pdbx_description
1 polymer ?
#
loop_
_entity_poly.entity_id
_entity_poly.type
_entity_poly.pdbx_seq_one_letter_code
_entity_poly.pdbx_strand_id
1 'polypeptide(L)'
;MRIAFVASAIPRRCGIATFTADLMAAVKAADPAVRCVAAAIDEPNAARAYGPDVRWRIQQDDKESFRAAARAINESSVDVVNLQHEFGLYGIWHEGVYDDHCVPLLESLQKPVITTLHTVLPKPEPQIRDVVRRIAEHSTRVVVMAETAARLLAEVYGISQRPVVIQHGMPAIVPRGRRRLKRQLGMDHRTIVSTFGLVDPRKGLEYMIAAMPEIVRRHPNAFYLIVGQTHPELLKKDGERYRNELARNIESSGMSDHVRFVNQYLTQREIVDYLLATDVYVTPYLDLNQITSGTLAYALGAGKAIVSTRYLHAAEALADGRGLLVDVRDPDGLAKAVLAILDDPALKAELERRAYDFGKEMAWPNVGRRVLALTREVAERVPVQPLEEPIETESPVHTG
;
A
#
# COMPACT_ATOMS: atom_id res chain seq x y z
N MET A 1 16.30 19.19 -8.72
CA MET A 1 15.16 18.45 -9.29
C MET A 1 13.94 18.61 -8.39
N ARG A 2 12.76 18.85 -8.99
CA ARG A 2 11.48 18.99 -8.30
C ARG A 2 10.49 17.96 -8.82
N ILE A 3 9.89 17.17 -7.92
CA ILE A 3 8.96 16.07 -8.23
C ILE A 3 7.58 16.43 -7.69
N ALA A 4 6.55 16.36 -8.53
CA ALA A 4 5.15 16.49 -8.10
C ALA A 4 4.54 15.09 -7.89
N PHE A 5 4.08 14.80 -6.69
CA PHE A 5 3.33 13.58 -6.38
C PHE A 5 1.84 13.85 -6.52
N VAL A 6 1.16 13.10 -7.38
CA VAL A 6 -0.29 13.18 -7.57
C VAL A 6 -0.93 11.98 -6.89
N ALA A 7 -1.63 12.22 -5.79
CA ALA A 7 -2.22 11.17 -4.95
C ALA A 7 -3.13 11.78 -3.88
N SER A 8 -3.80 10.94 -3.08
CA SER A 8 -4.28 11.39 -1.77
C SER A 8 -3.10 11.75 -0.86
N ALA A 9 -3.27 12.73 0.04
CA ALA A 9 -2.22 13.20 0.93
C ALA A 9 -2.70 13.24 2.39
N ILE A 10 -1.76 13.13 3.34
CA ILE A 10 -2.05 13.33 4.78
C ILE A 10 -2.56 14.78 4.98
N PRO A 11 -3.69 14.99 5.72
CA PRO A 11 -4.24 14.12 6.75
C PRO A 11 -5.40 13.19 6.30
N ARG A 12 -5.60 12.93 5.00
CA ARG A 12 -6.57 11.92 4.56
C ARG A 12 -6.16 10.53 5.10
N ARG A 13 -7.08 9.86 5.80
CA ARG A 13 -6.83 8.54 6.40
C ARG A 13 -7.03 7.44 5.37
N CYS A 14 -6.04 7.22 4.52
CA CYS A 14 -6.03 6.09 3.57
C CYS A 14 -4.60 5.58 3.33
N GLY A 15 -4.48 4.34 2.86
CA GLY A 15 -3.19 3.69 2.63
C GLY A 15 -2.31 4.43 1.62
N ILE A 16 -2.90 4.98 0.55
CA ILE A 16 -2.17 5.72 -0.49
C ILE A 16 -1.59 7.03 0.05
N ALA A 17 -2.33 7.75 0.92
CA ALA A 17 -1.84 8.98 1.53
C ALA A 17 -0.61 8.73 2.42
N THR A 18 -0.64 7.66 3.22
CA THR A 18 0.49 7.25 4.06
C THR A 18 1.67 6.80 3.19
N PHE A 19 1.42 5.94 2.21
CA PHE A 19 2.45 5.48 1.27
C PHE A 19 3.13 6.64 0.55
N THR A 20 2.36 7.60 0.04
CA THR A 20 2.90 8.77 -0.69
C THR A 20 3.75 9.65 0.22
N ALA A 21 3.31 9.90 1.45
CA ALA A 21 4.08 10.67 2.43
C ALA A 21 5.42 9.99 2.78
N ASP A 22 5.39 8.68 3.03
CA ASP A 22 6.58 7.89 3.32
C ASP A 22 7.54 7.85 2.12
N LEU A 23 7.01 7.69 0.89
CA LEU A 23 7.80 7.72 -0.33
C LEU A 23 8.47 9.08 -0.56
N MET A 24 7.72 10.18 -0.39
CA MET A 24 8.28 11.55 -0.47
C MET A 24 9.40 11.75 0.54
N ALA A 25 9.21 11.29 1.78
CA ALA A 25 10.23 11.35 2.83
C ALA A 25 11.47 10.51 2.47
N ALA A 26 11.27 9.31 1.93
CA ALA A 26 12.35 8.42 1.51
C ALA A 26 13.17 9.00 0.33
N VAL A 27 12.50 9.62 -0.64
CA VAL A 27 13.16 10.30 -1.77
C VAL A 27 13.96 11.52 -1.30
N LYS A 28 13.39 12.35 -0.41
CA LYS A 28 14.09 13.49 0.21
C LYS A 28 15.29 13.04 1.05
N ALA A 29 15.17 11.90 1.74
CA ALA A 29 16.27 11.34 2.53
C ALA A 29 17.40 10.77 1.65
N ALA A 30 17.05 10.23 0.47
CA ALA A 30 18.03 9.71 -0.50
C ALA A 30 18.85 10.84 -1.16
N ASP A 31 18.21 12.02 -1.39
CA ASP A 31 18.90 13.23 -1.86
C ASP A 31 18.19 14.49 -1.31
N PRO A 32 18.79 15.19 -0.33
CA PRO A 32 18.23 16.41 0.25
C PRO A 32 18.08 17.61 -0.72
N ALA A 33 18.75 17.58 -1.87
CA ALA A 33 18.62 18.61 -2.91
C ALA A 33 17.31 18.47 -3.72
N VAL A 34 16.66 17.29 -3.65
CA VAL A 34 15.38 17.05 -4.32
C VAL A 34 14.22 17.69 -3.56
N ARG A 35 13.36 18.39 -4.29
CA ARG A 35 12.14 19.00 -3.75
C ARG A 35 10.92 18.16 -4.18
N CYS A 36 10.18 17.65 -3.19
CA CYS A 36 8.92 16.95 -3.42
C CYS A 36 7.77 17.86 -3.03
N VAL A 37 6.80 17.99 -3.94
CA VAL A 37 5.52 18.69 -3.72
C VAL A 37 4.38 17.72 -4.04
N ALA A 38 3.16 18.01 -3.59
CA ALA A 38 2.02 17.14 -3.82
C ALA A 38 0.84 17.91 -4.43
N ALA A 39 0.11 17.22 -5.33
CA ALA A 39 -1.25 17.52 -5.73
C ALA A 39 -2.17 16.53 -5.00
N ALA A 40 -2.89 17.01 -4.00
CA ALA A 40 -3.70 16.19 -3.11
C ALA A 40 -5.09 15.97 -3.68
N ILE A 41 -5.47 14.70 -3.87
CA ILE A 41 -6.84 14.33 -4.27
C ILE A 41 -7.70 14.27 -3.03
N ASP A 42 -8.73 15.14 -3.00
CA ASP A 42 -9.69 15.27 -1.91
C ASP A 42 -11.04 14.65 -2.25
N GLU A 43 -11.69 14.11 -1.23
CA GLU A 43 -13.11 13.74 -1.29
C GLU A 43 -13.98 14.99 -1.43
N PRO A 44 -15.19 14.89 -2.00
CA PRO A 44 -16.13 15.99 -2.07
C PRO A 44 -16.33 16.64 -0.71
N ASN A 45 -16.33 17.98 -0.68
CA ASN A 45 -16.53 18.80 0.54
C ASN A 45 -15.51 18.58 1.66
N ALA A 46 -14.35 18.00 1.37
CA ALA A 46 -13.30 17.85 2.38
C ALA A 46 -12.65 19.20 2.72
N ALA A 47 -12.69 19.56 4.01
CA ALA A 47 -12.04 20.77 4.55
C ALA A 47 -10.74 20.39 5.29
N ARG A 48 -9.74 19.83 4.57
CA ARG A 48 -8.48 19.41 5.17
C ARG A 48 -7.47 20.55 5.21
N ALA A 49 -6.82 20.73 6.36
CA ALA A 49 -5.64 21.58 6.48
C ALA A 49 -4.39 20.78 6.05
N TYR A 50 -3.86 21.10 4.87
CA TYR A 50 -2.65 20.48 4.36
C TYR A 50 -1.39 21.21 4.79
N GLY A 51 -0.29 20.46 4.91
CA GLY A 51 1.04 21.01 5.11
C GLY A 51 1.60 21.72 3.87
N PRO A 52 2.76 22.39 4.02
CA PRO A 52 3.35 23.24 2.97
C PRO A 52 3.81 22.48 1.72
N ASP A 53 3.97 21.16 1.79
CA ASP A 53 4.35 20.35 0.64
C ASP A 53 3.18 20.16 -0.36
N VAL A 54 1.91 20.35 0.07
CA VAL A 54 0.75 20.28 -0.84
C VAL A 54 0.57 21.64 -1.52
N ARG A 55 0.76 21.63 -2.84
CA ARG A 55 0.68 22.84 -3.69
C ARG A 55 -0.62 22.96 -4.42
N TRP A 56 -1.24 21.84 -4.78
CA TRP A 56 -2.49 21.79 -5.53
C TRP A 56 -3.48 20.86 -4.84
N ARG A 57 -4.76 21.15 -5.03
CA ARG A 57 -5.86 20.29 -4.58
C ARG A 57 -6.67 19.86 -5.79
N ILE A 58 -7.10 18.62 -5.81
CA ILE A 58 -7.91 18.02 -6.85
C ILE A 58 -9.19 17.52 -6.21
N GLN A 59 -10.33 17.93 -6.72
CA GLN A 59 -11.62 17.38 -6.29
C GLN A 59 -11.84 16.03 -6.97
N GLN A 60 -12.00 14.97 -6.17
CA GLN A 60 -12.04 13.59 -6.65
C GLN A 60 -13.21 13.31 -7.61
N ASP A 61 -14.34 14.00 -7.44
CA ASP A 61 -15.56 13.87 -8.22
C ASP A 61 -15.66 14.87 -9.39
N ASP A 62 -14.64 15.69 -9.60
CA ASP A 62 -14.61 16.70 -10.66
C ASP A 62 -13.46 16.46 -11.63
N LYS A 63 -13.79 15.90 -12.80
CA LYS A 63 -12.81 15.63 -13.89
C LYS A 63 -12.07 16.90 -14.36
N GLU A 64 -12.73 18.05 -14.34
CA GLU A 64 -12.07 19.30 -14.75
C GLU A 64 -11.05 19.78 -13.69
N SER A 65 -11.25 19.46 -12.43
CA SER A 65 -10.27 19.70 -11.38
C SER A 65 -8.95 18.93 -11.63
N PHE A 66 -9.02 17.71 -12.19
CA PHE A 66 -7.82 16.94 -12.61
C PHE A 66 -7.10 17.63 -13.76
N ARG A 67 -7.82 18.11 -14.79
CA ARG A 67 -7.22 18.86 -15.91
C ARG A 67 -6.62 20.19 -15.45
N ALA A 68 -7.30 20.91 -14.57
CA ALA A 68 -6.80 22.16 -14.00
C ALA A 68 -5.48 21.94 -13.22
N ALA A 69 -5.40 20.86 -12.44
CA ALA A 69 -4.17 20.50 -11.75
C ALA A 69 -3.02 20.17 -12.73
N ALA A 70 -3.31 19.47 -13.84
CA ALA A 70 -2.32 19.19 -14.86
C ALA A 70 -1.76 20.49 -15.48
N ARG A 71 -2.64 21.44 -15.84
CA ARG A 71 -2.22 22.76 -16.35
C ARG A 71 -1.33 23.50 -15.35
N ALA A 72 -1.75 23.56 -14.07
CA ALA A 72 -0.95 24.22 -13.04
C ALA A 72 0.41 23.54 -12.78
N ILE A 73 0.49 22.22 -12.92
CA ILE A 73 1.76 21.48 -12.85
C ILE A 73 2.63 21.81 -14.06
N ASN A 74 2.08 21.90 -15.27
CA ASN A 74 2.82 22.25 -16.49
C ASN A 74 3.47 23.63 -16.39
N GLU A 75 2.76 24.62 -15.84
CA GLU A 75 3.23 26.00 -15.62
C GLU A 75 4.24 26.12 -14.48
N SER A 76 4.39 25.08 -13.67
CA SER A 76 5.30 25.08 -12.53
C SER A 76 6.72 24.64 -12.91
N SER A 77 7.67 24.85 -11.99
CA SER A 77 9.05 24.37 -12.10
C SER A 77 9.22 22.89 -11.71
N VAL A 78 8.18 22.05 -11.89
CA VAL A 78 8.24 20.60 -11.71
C VAL A 78 8.96 19.97 -12.90
N ASP A 79 9.89 19.06 -12.61
CA ASP A 79 10.63 18.33 -13.64
C ASP A 79 9.94 17.01 -14.02
N VAL A 80 9.39 16.27 -13.02
CA VAL A 80 8.78 14.95 -13.21
C VAL A 80 7.52 14.84 -12.33
N VAL A 81 6.49 14.20 -12.85
CA VAL A 81 5.27 13.83 -12.11
C VAL A 81 5.37 12.38 -11.67
N ASN A 82 5.12 12.11 -10.39
CA ASN A 82 5.00 10.78 -9.82
C ASN A 82 3.54 10.56 -9.40
N LEU A 83 2.80 9.73 -10.14
CA LEU A 83 1.39 9.48 -9.95
C LEU A 83 1.19 8.14 -9.23
N GLN A 84 0.40 8.16 -8.16
CA GLN A 84 0.07 6.97 -7.37
C GLN A 84 -1.37 6.54 -7.68
N HIS A 85 -1.53 5.65 -8.65
CA HIS A 85 -2.84 5.26 -9.17
C HIS A 85 -3.51 4.21 -8.29
N GLU A 86 -4.76 4.50 -7.90
CA GLU A 86 -5.73 3.55 -7.34
C GLU A 86 -7.11 3.93 -7.86
N PHE A 87 -7.89 2.97 -8.37
CA PHE A 87 -9.16 3.24 -9.04
C PHE A 87 -10.11 4.12 -8.22
N GLY A 88 -10.20 3.83 -6.90
CA GLY A 88 -11.04 4.62 -5.98
C GLY A 88 -10.59 6.07 -5.73
N LEU A 89 -9.44 6.50 -6.26
CA LEU A 89 -8.97 7.89 -6.18
C LEU A 89 -9.16 8.66 -7.50
N TYR A 90 -9.09 7.97 -8.63
CA TYR A 90 -9.03 8.59 -9.95
C TYR A 90 -10.27 8.33 -10.79
N GLY A 91 -11.37 8.01 -10.16
CA GLY A 91 -12.64 7.82 -10.85
C GLY A 91 -13.76 7.45 -9.92
N ILE A 92 -14.95 7.35 -10.48
CA ILE A 92 -16.20 7.09 -9.78
C ILE A 92 -16.95 5.96 -10.48
N TRP A 93 -17.54 5.08 -9.68
CA TRP A 93 -18.43 4.03 -10.20
C TRP A 93 -19.88 4.50 -10.19
N HIS A 94 -20.50 4.53 -11.37
CA HIS A 94 -21.93 4.81 -11.54
C HIS A 94 -22.58 3.61 -12.24
N GLU A 95 -23.49 2.92 -11.55
CA GLU A 95 -24.28 1.81 -12.11
C GLU A 95 -23.42 0.75 -12.84
N GLY A 96 -22.23 0.44 -12.34
CA GLY A 96 -21.30 -0.53 -12.94
C GLY A 96 -20.39 0.06 -14.03
N VAL A 97 -20.51 1.33 -14.38
CA VAL A 97 -19.61 2.04 -15.29
C VAL A 97 -18.59 2.82 -14.51
N TYR A 98 -17.31 2.65 -14.85
CA TYR A 98 -16.21 3.41 -14.25
C TYR A 98 -15.97 4.70 -15.03
N ASP A 99 -16.25 5.85 -14.43
CA ASP A 99 -15.91 7.16 -14.98
C ASP A 99 -14.48 7.54 -14.56
N ASP A 100 -13.55 7.40 -15.49
CA ASP A 100 -12.13 7.63 -15.26
C ASP A 100 -11.75 9.12 -15.30
N HIS A 101 -10.95 9.54 -14.33
CA HIS A 101 -10.40 10.90 -14.23
C HIS A 101 -8.86 10.91 -14.38
N CYS A 102 -8.20 9.74 -14.38
CA CYS A 102 -6.75 9.62 -14.49
C CYS A 102 -6.27 9.93 -15.91
N VAL A 103 -6.90 9.32 -16.92
CA VAL A 103 -6.51 9.52 -18.31
C VAL A 103 -6.66 10.99 -18.74
N PRO A 104 -7.76 11.72 -18.44
CA PRO A 104 -7.86 13.16 -18.69
C PRO A 104 -6.77 14.00 -18.03
N LEU A 105 -6.32 13.64 -16.82
CA LEU A 105 -5.16 14.27 -16.16
C LEU A 105 -3.89 14.03 -16.98
N LEU A 106 -3.61 12.76 -17.32
CA LEU A 106 -2.40 12.35 -18.03
C LEU A 106 -2.30 12.96 -19.42
N GLU A 107 -3.41 13.00 -20.17
CA GLU A 107 -3.50 13.64 -21.50
C GLU A 107 -3.23 15.16 -21.45
N SER A 108 -3.52 15.78 -20.28
CA SER A 108 -3.30 17.22 -20.09
C SER A 108 -1.88 17.53 -19.59
N LEU A 109 -1.11 16.55 -19.10
CA LEU A 109 0.25 16.73 -18.63
C LEU A 109 1.24 16.80 -19.78
N GLN A 110 2.18 17.76 -19.70
CA GLN A 110 3.31 17.93 -20.62
C GLN A 110 4.65 17.52 -20.00
N LYS A 111 4.65 17.21 -18.72
CA LYS A 111 5.82 16.75 -17.97
C LYS A 111 5.95 15.23 -18.06
N PRO A 112 7.17 14.67 -18.00
CA PRO A 112 7.35 13.22 -17.92
C PRO A 112 6.66 12.66 -16.67
N VAL A 113 5.99 11.49 -16.83
CA VAL A 113 5.17 10.87 -15.79
C VAL A 113 5.69 9.48 -15.45
N ILE A 114 5.85 9.23 -14.16
CA ILE A 114 6.02 7.88 -13.60
C ILE A 114 4.72 7.52 -12.90
N THR A 115 4.00 6.52 -13.40
CA THR A 115 2.76 6.04 -12.76
C THR A 115 3.00 4.74 -12.01
N THR A 116 2.72 4.75 -10.70
CA THR A 116 2.69 3.54 -9.88
C THR A 116 1.26 3.01 -9.81
N LEU A 117 1.04 1.78 -10.28
CA LEU A 117 -0.23 1.09 -10.20
C LEU A 117 -0.31 0.27 -8.90
N HIS A 118 -1.17 0.67 -7.97
CA HIS A 118 -1.39 -0.05 -6.71
C HIS A 118 -2.29 -1.26 -6.88
N THR A 119 -3.16 -1.24 -7.89
CA THR A 119 -4.06 -2.35 -8.26
C THR A 119 -3.89 -2.70 -9.73
N VAL A 120 -3.64 -4.00 -10.01
CA VAL A 120 -3.66 -4.62 -11.34
C VAL A 120 -4.52 -5.86 -11.25
N LEU A 121 -5.69 -5.84 -11.89
CA LEU A 121 -6.66 -6.94 -11.80
C LEU A 121 -6.29 -8.09 -12.76
N PRO A 122 -6.34 -9.35 -12.32
CA PRO A 122 -6.06 -10.50 -13.20
C PRO A 122 -7.16 -10.78 -14.21
N LYS A 123 -8.38 -10.31 -13.94
CA LYS A 123 -9.54 -10.42 -14.81
C LYS A 123 -10.27 -9.08 -14.88
N PRO A 124 -9.69 -8.06 -15.53
CA PRO A 124 -10.31 -6.75 -15.65
C PRO A 124 -11.51 -6.81 -16.60
N GLU A 125 -12.54 -6.03 -16.30
CA GLU A 125 -13.56 -5.70 -17.27
C GLU A 125 -12.97 -4.94 -18.45
N PRO A 126 -13.59 -4.98 -19.66
CA PRO A 126 -13.02 -4.33 -20.85
C PRO A 126 -12.70 -2.85 -20.65
N GLN A 127 -13.58 -2.09 -20.00
CA GLN A 127 -13.38 -0.68 -19.68
C GLN A 127 -12.17 -0.44 -18.76
N ILE A 128 -11.97 -1.26 -17.75
CA ILE A 128 -10.83 -1.17 -16.84
C ILE A 128 -9.53 -1.51 -17.56
N ARG A 129 -9.57 -2.52 -18.44
CA ARG A 129 -8.41 -2.87 -19.29
C ARG A 129 -8.00 -1.69 -20.18
N ASP A 130 -8.96 -1.05 -20.82
CA ASP A 130 -8.72 0.11 -21.69
C ASP A 130 -8.13 1.29 -20.90
N VAL A 131 -8.71 1.63 -19.76
CA VAL A 131 -8.20 2.69 -18.86
C VAL A 131 -6.75 2.44 -18.48
N VAL A 132 -6.40 1.23 -18.02
CA VAL A 132 -5.01 0.90 -17.64
C VAL A 132 -4.05 0.95 -18.81
N ARG A 133 -4.48 0.54 -20.01
CA ARG A 133 -3.67 0.67 -21.23
C ARG A 133 -3.38 2.14 -21.56
N ARG A 134 -4.40 2.99 -21.54
CA ARG A 134 -4.25 4.44 -21.78
C ARG A 134 -3.37 5.10 -20.70
N ILE A 135 -3.52 4.70 -19.43
CA ILE A 135 -2.61 5.16 -18.37
C ILE A 135 -1.16 4.78 -18.70
N ALA A 136 -0.91 3.55 -19.15
CA ALA A 136 0.45 3.13 -19.53
C ALA A 136 0.98 3.87 -20.76
N GLU A 137 0.14 4.13 -21.76
CA GLU A 137 0.49 4.87 -22.99
C GLU A 137 0.89 6.32 -22.70
N HIS A 138 0.22 6.96 -21.72
CA HIS A 138 0.53 8.34 -21.31
C HIS A 138 1.57 8.43 -20.17
N SER A 139 2.14 7.31 -19.75
CA SER A 139 3.18 7.26 -18.72
C SER A 139 4.56 7.03 -19.37
N THR A 140 5.56 7.86 -19.01
CA THR A 140 6.95 7.64 -19.42
C THR A 140 7.50 6.33 -18.85
N ARG A 141 7.09 5.99 -17.63
CA ARG A 141 7.34 4.70 -16.99
C ARG A 141 6.15 4.28 -16.13
N VAL A 142 5.87 2.98 -16.15
CA VAL A 142 4.93 2.35 -15.23
C VAL A 142 5.71 1.60 -14.17
N VAL A 143 5.31 1.76 -12.91
CA VAL A 143 5.83 1.06 -11.75
C VAL A 143 4.74 0.15 -11.18
N VAL A 144 5.11 -1.07 -10.82
CA VAL A 144 4.27 -2.02 -10.08
C VAL A 144 5.03 -2.57 -8.88
N MET A 145 4.34 -3.19 -7.93
CA MET A 145 4.94 -3.61 -6.66
C MET A 145 5.22 -5.12 -6.58
N ALA A 146 4.88 -5.86 -7.65
CA ALA A 146 5.06 -7.31 -7.73
C ALA A 146 5.39 -7.73 -9.17
N GLU A 147 6.20 -8.77 -9.35
CA GLU A 147 6.49 -9.36 -10.68
C GLU A 147 5.22 -9.94 -11.31
N THR A 148 4.33 -10.47 -10.50
CA THR A 148 3.01 -10.94 -10.96
C THR A 148 2.20 -9.80 -11.58
N ALA A 149 2.24 -8.58 -11.02
CA ALA A 149 1.58 -7.41 -11.62
C ALA A 149 2.22 -7.05 -12.98
N ALA A 150 3.56 -7.11 -13.07
CA ALA A 150 4.27 -6.85 -14.33
C ALA A 150 3.88 -7.86 -15.42
N ARG A 151 3.79 -9.13 -15.07
CA ARG A 151 3.35 -10.19 -15.99
C ARG A 151 1.90 -9.99 -16.42
N LEU A 152 1.00 -9.67 -15.50
CA LEU A 152 -0.41 -9.38 -15.84
C LEU A 152 -0.55 -8.21 -16.81
N LEU A 153 0.21 -7.14 -16.63
CA LEU A 153 0.19 -6.00 -17.57
C LEU A 153 0.56 -6.41 -19.00
N ALA A 154 1.53 -7.31 -19.16
CA ALA A 154 1.90 -7.82 -20.47
C ALA A 154 0.84 -8.80 -21.02
N GLU A 155 0.46 -9.82 -20.24
CA GLU A 155 -0.37 -10.95 -20.71
C GLU A 155 -1.85 -10.61 -20.83
N VAL A 156 -2.40 -9.83 -19.88
CA VAL A 156 -3.84 -9.54 -19.77
C VAL A 156 -4.19 -8.19 -20.41
N TYR A 157 -3.34 -7.18 -20.21
CA TYR A 157 -3.59 -5.84 -20.72
C TYR A 157 -2.92 -5.56 -22.06
N GLY A 158 -1.99 -6.42 -22.51
CA GLY A 158 -1.27 -6.25 -23.79
C GLY A 158 -0.31 -5.07 -23.80
N ILE A 159 0.21 -4.66 -22.64
CA ILE A 159 1.15 -3.55 -22.51
C ILE A 159 2.55 -4.07 -22.81
N SER A 160 3.14 -3.59 -23.92
CA SER A 160 4.48 -3.98 -24.37
C SER A 160 5.62 -3.33 -23.60
N GLN A 161 5.39 -2.14 -23.03
CA GLN A 161 6.38 -1.48 -22.18
C GLN A 161 6.52 -2.28 -20.86
N ARG A 162 7.71 -2.88 -20.66
CA ARG A 162 7.99 -3.61 -19.41
C ARG A 162 7.95 -2.63 -18.21
N PRO A 163 7.05 -2.83 -17.25
CA PRO A 163 7.00 -1.98 -16.05
C PRO A 163 8.23 -2.23 -15.16
N VAL A 164 8.58 -1.22 -14.37
CA VAL A 164 9.62 -1.33 -13.34
C VAL A 164 8.99 -1.90 -12.08
N VAL A 165 9.56 -2.97 -11.53
CA VAL A 165 9.07 -3.55 -10.27
C VAL A 165 9.82 -2.92 -9.11
N ILE A 166 9.10 -2.16 -8.27
CA ILE A 166 9.60 -1.60 -7.01
C ILE A 166 8.61 -2.01 -5.92
N GLN A 167 9.03 -2.91 -5.03
CA GLN A 167 8.16 -3.47 -3.99
C GLN A 167 7.62 -2.38 -3.06
N HIS A 168 6.51 -2.70 -2.38
CA HIS A 168 5.88 -1.79 -1.41
C HIS A 168 6.87 -1.40 -0.30
N GLY A 169 7.07 -0.09 -0.10
CA GLY A 169 7.96 0.41 0.95
C GLY A 169 7.44 0.11 2.36
N MET A 170 8.35 -0.10 3.29
CA MET A 170 8.07 -0.26 4.70
C MET A 170 9.18 0.39 5.54
N PRO A 171 8.93 0.71 6.84
CA PRO A 171 10.01 1.23 7.70
C PRO A 171 11.16 0.24 7.82
N ALA A 172 12.39 0.75 7.98
CA ALA A 172 13.53 -0.10 8.29
C ALA A 172 13.36 -0.67 9.71
N ILE A 173 13.08 -1.97 9.80
CA ILE A 173 12.81 -2.67 11.05
C ILE A 173 14.01 -3.56 11.38
N VAL A 174 14.43 -3.56 12.65
CA VAL A 174 15.41 -4.52 13.17
C VAL A 174 14.68 -5.53 14.05
N PRO A 175 14.63 -6.82 13.68
CA PRO A 175 13.92 -7.86 14.44
C PRO A 175 14.58 -8.12 15.79
N ARG A 176 14.16 -7.40 16.82
CA ARG A 176 14.70 -7.53 18.20
C ARG A 176 13.67 -7.15 19.24
N GLY A 177 13.93 -7.56 20.48
CA GLY A 177 13.18 -7.08 21.65
C GLY A 177 11.81 -7.73 21.86
N ARG A 178 11.49 -8.86 21.19
CA ARG A 178 10.17 -9.56 21.30
C ARG A 178 9.72 -9.72 22.76
N ARG A 179 10.56 -10.27 23.65
CA ARG A 179 10.21 -10.47 25.06
C ARG A 179 9.92 -9.15 25.79
N ARG A 180 10.72 -8.10 25.52
CA ARG A 180 10.52 -6.77 26.12
C ARG A 180 9.20 -6.18 25.67
N LEU A 181 8.90 -6.23 24.36
CA LEU A 181 7.67 -5.70 23.80
C LEU A 181 6.44 -6.45 24.31
N LYS A 182 6.50 -7.78 24.41
CA LYS A 182 5.42 -8.57 25.06
C LYS A 182 5.15 -8.09 26.48
N ARG A 183 6.19 -7.85 27.30
CA ARG A 183 6.02 -7.31 28.65
C ARG A 183 5.37 -5.92 28.65
N GLN A 184 5.80 -5.04 27.75
CA GLN A 184 5.22 -3.69 27.62
C GLN A 184 3.72 -3.74 27.24
N LEU A 185 3.32 -4.75 26.48
CA LEU A 185 1.92 -5.00 26.11
C LEU A 185 1.14 -5.81 27.15
N GLY A 186 1.77 -6.22 28.26
CA GLY A 186 1.15 -7.09 29.29
C GLY A 186 0.89 -8.53 28.80
N MET A 187 1.72 -9.02 27.85
CA MET A 187 1.52 -10.32 27.19
C MET A 187 2.77 -11.21 27.22
N ASP A 188 3.63 -11.04 28.22
CA ASP A 188 4.92 -11.74 28.30
C ASP A 188 4.81 -13.26 28.39
N HIS A 189 3.68 -13.77 28.92
CA HIS A 189 3.36 -15.20 29.01
C HIS A 189 2.58 -15.75 27.81
N ARG A 190 2.19 -14.91 26.84
CA ARG A 190 1.39 -15.30 25.68
C ARG A 190 2.25 -15.67 24.47
N THR A 191 1.79 -16.64 23.69
CA THR A 191 2.25 -16.91 22.31
C THR A 191 1.34 -16.13 21.36
N ILE A 192 1.83 -15.05 20.77
CA ILE A 192 1.01 -14.11 20.03
C ILE A 192 0.93 -14.52 18.56
N VAL A 193 -0.26 -14.87 18.10
CA VAL A 193 -0.65 -14.87 16.69
C VAL A 193 -1.29 -13.51 16.40
N SER A 194 -1.00 -12.87 15.28
CA SER A 194 -1.62 -11.57 15.00
C SER A 194 -1.98 -11.36 13.54
N THR A 195 -3.00 -10.53 13.32
CA THR A 195 -3.32 -9.88 12.05
C THR A 195 -3.42 -8.39 12.29
N PHE A 196 -2.77 -7.57 11.47
CA PHE A 196 -2.95 -6.13 11.56
C PHE A 196 -3.50 -5.51 10.27
N GLY A 197 -4.16 -4.37 10.40
CA GLY A 197 -4.76 -3.60 9.32
C GLY A 197 -6.21 -3.22 9.61
N LEU A 198 -6.83 -2.48 8.71
CA LEU A 198 -8.23 -2.11 8.84
C LEU A 198 -9.13 -3.37 8.82
N VAL A 199 -10.01 -3.48 9.80
CA VAL A 199 -10.95 -4.62 9.92
C VAL A 199 -12.03 -4.49 8.85
N ASP A 200 -12.14 -5.53 8.01
CA ASP A 200 -13.00 -5.61 6.83
C ASP A 200 -13.32 -7.08 6.55
N PRO A 201 -14.52 -7.45 6.10
CA PRO A 201 -14.90 -8.83 5.79
C PRO A 201 -13.95 -9.55 4.81
N ARG A 202 -13.34 -8.82 3.87
CA ARG A 202 -12.36 -9.37 2.93
C ARG A 202 -11.09 -9.91 3.62
N LYS A 203 -10.89 -9.56 4.91
CA LYS A 203 -9.75 -10.04 5.70
C LYS A 203 -9.93 -11.45 6.26
N GLY A 204 -11.15 -12.03 6.23
CA GLY A 204 -11.40 -13.41 6.64
C GLY A 204 -11.03 -13.72 8.08
N LEU A 205 -11.14 -12.74 8.99
CA LEU A 205 -10.71 -12.86 10.39
C LEU A 205 -11.51 -13.94 11.12
N GLU A 206 -12.75 -14.18 10.71
CA GLU A 206 -13.61 -15.24 11.23
C GLU A 206 -13.00 -16.64 11.09
N TYR A 207 -12.25 -16.90 10.02
CA TYR A 207 -11.60 -18.20 9.81
C TYR A 207 -10.41 -18.40 10.74
N MET A 208 -9.66 -17.33 11.04
CA MET A 208 -8.60 -17.43 12.05
C MET A 208 -9.15 -17.57 13.46
N ILE A 209 -10.28 -16.89 13.78
CA ILE A 209 -10.99 -17.08 15.05
C ILE A 209 -11.47 -18.54 15.18
N ALA A 210 -12.03 -19.12 14.12
CA ALA A 210 -12.47 -20.52 14.08
C ALA A 210 -11.30 -21.53 14.21
N ALA A 211 -10.07 -21.15 13.82
CA ALA A 211 -8.87 -21.96 14.00
C ALA A 211 -8.33 -21.97 15.45
N MET A 212 -8.67 -20.94 16.24
CA MET A 212 -8.10 -20.75 17.59
C MET A 212 -8.37 -21.90 18.59
N PRO A 213 -9.57 -22.53 18.64
CA PRO A 213 -9.81 -23.63 19.58
C PRO A 213 -8.81 -24.77 19.43
N GLU A 214 -8.46 -25.20 18.22
CA GLU A 214 -7.47 -26.25 17.99
C GLU A 214 -6.06 -25.79 18.37
N ILE A 215 -5.70 -24.53 18.07
CA ILE A 215 -4.41 -23.96 18.45
C ILE A 215 -4.27 -23.88 19.97
N VAL A 216 -5.29 -23.40 20.67
CA VAL A 216 -5.30 -23.26 22.14
C VAL A 216 -5.26 -24.63 22.83
N ARG A 217 -5.94 -25.65 22.29
CA ARG A 217 -5.88 -27.01 22.80
C ARG A 217 -4.46 -27.55 22.89
N ARG A 218 -3.58 -27.23 21.92
CA ARG A 218 -2.17 -27.65 21.90
C ARG A 218 -1.22 -26.64 22.56
N HIS A 219 -1.52 -25.35 22.44
CA HIS A 219 -0.75 -24.24 23.01
C HIS A 219 -1.66 -23.37 23.89
N PRO A 220 -1.90 -23.73 25.16
CA PRO A 220 -2.84 -23.00 26.03
C PRO A 220 -2.52 -21.52 26.25
N ASN A 221 -1.29 -21.10 25.97
CA ASN A 221 -0.87 -19.69 26.04
C ASN A 221 -1.05 -18.95 24.71
N ALA A 222 -1.57 -19.61 23.64
CA ALA A 222 -1.81 -18.96 22.36
C ALA A 222 -2.86 -17.86 22.50
N PHE A 223 -2.61 -16.76 21.81
CA PHE A 223 -3.43 -15.56 21.87
C PHE A 223 -3.49 -14.89 20.51
N TYR A 224 -4.69 -14.73 19.96
CA TYR A 224 -4.87 -14.06 18.68
C TYR A 224 -5.17 -12.58 18.88
N LEU A 225 -4.35 -11.73 18.30
CA LEU A 225 -4.43 -10.29 18.40
C LEU A 225 -4.85 -9.69 17.05
N ILE A 226 -6.03 -9.11 17.00
CA ILE A 226 -6.58 -8.41 15.83
C ILE A 226 -6.32 -6.92 16.03
N VAL A 227 -5.39 -6.37 15.25
CA VAL A 227 -4.84 -5.02 15.46
C VAL A 227 -5.32 -4.09 14.36
N GLY A 228 -6.16 -3.11 14.71
CA GLY A 228 -6.66 -2.08 13.82
C GLY A 228 -8.14 -1.76 14.01
N GLN A 229 -8.51 -0.56 13.57
CA GLN A 229 -9.91 -0.11 13.59
C GLN A 229 -10.68 -0.66 12.39
N THR A 230 -12.01 -0.55 12.43
CA THR A 230 -12.88 -0.87 11.30
C THR A 230 -12.58 0.05 10.12
N HIS A 231 -12.62 -0.51 8.90
CA HIS A 231 -12.38 0.26 7.68
C HIS A 231 -13.33 1.46 7.60
N PRO A 232 -12.86 2.70 7.36
CA PRO A 232 -13.69 3.91 7.42
C PRO A 232 -14.93 3.86 6.53
N GLU A 233 -14.82 3.35 5.31
CA GLU A 233 -15.97 3.23 4.40
C GLU A 233 -16.98 2.18 4.88
N LEU A 234 -16.50 1.08 5.46
CA LEU A 234 -17.36 0.08 6.07
C LEU A 234 -18.08 0.66 7.29
N LEU A 235 -17.35 1.42 8.12
CA LEU A 235 -17.91 2.10 9.30
C LEU A 235 -19.01 3.07 8.93
N LYS A 236 -18.85 3.84 7.83
CA LYS A 236 -19.89 4.76 7.32
C LYS A 236 -21.12 4.00 6.83
N LYS A 237 -20.93 2.88 6.13
CA LYS A 237 -21.99 2.12 5.47
C LYS A 237 -22.75 1.21 6.42
N ASP A 238 -22.04 0.41 7.20
CA ASP A 238 -22.55 -0.72 7.98
C ASP A 238 -22.25 -0.61 9.48
N GLY A 239 -21.61 0.48 9.93
CA GLY A 239 -21.16 0.63 11.31
C GLY A 239 -20.18 -0.46 11.74
N GLU A 240 -20.25 -0.89 12.99
CA GLU A 240 -19.40 -1.94 13.56
C GLU A 240 -20.01 -3.36 13.40
N ARG A 241 -20.92 -3.57 12.44
CA ARG A 241 -21.63 -4.86 12.28
C ARG A 241 -20.68 -6.04 12.19
N TYR A 242 -19.68 -5.99 11.30
CA TYR A 242 -18.74 -7.07 11.10
C TYR A 242 -17.89 -7.34 12.37
N ARG A 243 -17.40 -6.29 13.04
CA ARG A 243 -16.66 -6.46 14.29
C ARG A 243 -17.52 -7.10 15.39
N ASN A 244 -18.79 -6.69 15.49
CA ASN A 244 -19.73 -7.27 16.44
C ASN A 244 -20.05 -8.75 16.11
N GLU A 245 -20.08 -9.13 14.82
CA GLU A 245 -20.19 -10.53 14.40
C GLU A 245 -18.97 -11.34 14.83
N LEU A 246 -17.76 -10.80 14.61
CA LEU A 246 -16.53 -11.44 15.07
C LEU A 246 -16.50 -11.59 16.60
N ALA A 247 -16.96 -10.59 17.36
CA ALA A 247 -17.03 -10.65 18.83
C ALA A 247 -17.97 -11.77 19.29
N ARG A 248 -19.15 -11.92 18.67
CA ARG A 248 -20.07 -13.04 18.95
C ARG A 248 -19.44 -14.40 18.63
N ASN A 249 -18.69 -14.51 17.52
CA ASN A 249 -17.98 -15.75 17.17
C ASN A 249 -16.91 -16.11 18.22
N ILE A 250 -16.19 -15.12 18.75
CA ILE A 250 -15.21 -15.31 19.82
C ILE A 250 -15.90 -15.84 21.09
N GLU A 251 -17.00 -15.22 21.49
CA GLU A 251 -17.76 -15.61 22.67
C GLU A 251 -18.34 -17.04 22.53
N SER A 252 -19.03 -17.30 21.41
CA SER A 252 -19.67 -18.60 21.15
C SER A 252 -18.68 -19.76 21.02
N SER A 253 -17.44 -19.49 20.61
CA SER A 253 -16.36 -20.49 20.53
C SER A 253 -15.60 -20.66 21.86
N GLY A 254 -15.94 -19.91 22.91
CA GLY A 254 -15.24 -19.95 24.21
C GLY A 254 -13.82 -19.34 24.16
N MET A 255 -13.54 -18.47 23.18
CA MET A 255 -12.19 -17.92 22.95
C MET A 255 -11.99 -16.50 23.53
N SER A 256 -12.89 -16.02 24.40
CA SER A 256 -12.82 -14.67 24.97
C SER A 256 -11.50 -14.35 25.66
N ASP A 257 -10.87 -15.35 26.31
CA ASP A 257 -9.56 -15.20 26.96
C ASP A 257 -8.37 -15.36 26.01
N HIS A 258 -8.62 -15.70 24.74
CA HIS A 258 -7.59 -16.03 23.75
C HIS A 258 -7.63 -15.16 22.48
N VAL A 259 -8.63 -14.29 22.32
CA VAL A 259 -8.74 -13.39 21.18
C VAL A 259 -9.07 -11.98 21.66
N ARG A 260 -8.35 -10.99 21.14
CA ARG A 260 -8.59 -9.58 21.51
C ARG A 260 -8.45 -8.65 20.31
N PHE A 261 -9.31 -7.64 20.24
CA PHE A 261 -9.20 -6.52 19.34
C PHE A 261 -8.37 -5.38 19.96
N VAL A 262 -7.50 -4.79 19.16
CA VAL A 262 -6.90 -3.47 19.41
C VAL A 262 -7.59 -2.50 18.46
N ASN A 263 -8.74 -1.93 18.90
CA ASN A 263 -9.61 -1.09 18.08
C ASN A 263 -9.15 0.38 18.11
N GLN A 264 -8.00 0.65 17.50
CA GLN A 264 -7.48 2.03 17.40
C GLN A 264 -6.68 2.21 16.10
N TYR A 265 -6.58 3.46 15.66
CA TYR A 265 -5.67 3.82 14.57
C TYR A 265 -4.26 3.97 15.14
N LEU A 266 -3.39 3.04 14.73
CA LEU A 266 -2.03 2.98 15.24
C LEU A 266 -1.07 3.85 14.42
N THR A 267 -0.11 4.45 15.10
CA THR A 267 1.07 5.03 14.48
C THR A 267 1.95 3.93 13.87
N GLN A 268 2.79 4.29 12.91
CA GLN A 268 3.75 3.36 12.30
C GLN A 268 4.62 2.66 13.35
N ARG A 269 5.06 3.38 14.38
CA ARG A 269 5.85 2.84 15.49
C ARG A 269 5.09 1.78 16.28
N GLU A 270 3.84 2.04 16.63
CA GLU A 270 3.01 1.08 17.36
C GLU A 270 2.75 -0.17 16.54
N ILE A 271 2.50 -0.03 15.21
CA ILE A 271 2.38 -1.18 14.30
C ILE A 271 3.64 -2.05 14.35
N VAL A 272 4.82 -1.43 14.27
CA VAL A 272 6.10 -2.14 14.35
C VAL A 272 6.27 -2.81 15.70
N ASP A 273 5.92 -2.17 16.81
CA ASP A 273 6.02 -2.75 18.15
C ASP A 273 5.11 -3.97 18.31
N TYR A 274 3.86 -3.92 17.81
CA TYR A 274 2.96 -5.09 17.78
C TYR A 274 3.51 -6.22 16.91
N LEU A 275 4.02 -5.91 15.71
CA LEU A 275 4.63 -6.92 14.85
C LEU A 275 5.85 -7.57 15.50
N LEU A 276 6.74 -6.77 16.10
CA LEU A 276 7.92 -7.31 16.79
C LEU A 276 7.55 -8.18 18.00
N ALA A 277 6.45 -7.90 18.69
CA ALA A 277 5.92 -8.74 19.76
C ALA A 277 5.29 -10.05 19.26
N THR A 278 4.89 -10.12 18.00
CA THR A 278 4.19 -11.25 17.37
C THR A 278 5.11 -12.45 17.16
N ASP A 279 4.60 -13.66 17.42
CA ASP A 279 5.27 -14.94 17.17
C ASP A 279 4.95 -15.48 15.77
N VAL A 280 3.67 -15.45 15.38
CA VAL A 280 3.19 -15.86 14.04
C VAL A 280 2.27 -14.78 13.50
N TYR A 281 2.56 -14.29 12.32
CA TYR A 281 1.71 -13.32 11.64
C TYR A 281 0.80 -14.02 10.64
N VAL A 282 -0.50 -13.68 10.63
CA VAL A 282 -1.49 -14.35 9.77
C VAL A 282 -2.23 -13.35 8.90
N THR A 283 -2.38 -13.67 7.60
CA THR A 283 -3.24 -12.94 6.66
C THR A 283 -4.24 -13.88 6.01
N PRO A 284 -5.41 -14.14 6.65
CA PRO A 284 -6.40 -15.11 6.18
C PRO A 284 -7.35 -14.50 5.12
N TYR A 285 -6.79 -13.66 4.24
CA TYR A 285 -7.54 -12.81 3.30
C TYR A 285 -8.33 -13.62 2.27
N LEU A 286 -9.54 -13.13 1.93
CA LEU A 286 -10.47 -13.80 1.02
C LEU A 286 -10.33 -13.35 -0.43
N ASP A 287 -9.81 -12.15 -0.66
CA ASP A 287 -9.62 -11.63 -2.01
C ASP A 287 -8.33 -12.20 -2.62
N LEU A 288 -8.47 -13.25 -3.41
CA LEU A 288 -7.35 -13.91 -4.09
C LEU A 288 -6.68 -13.02 -5.16
N ASN A 289 -7.35 -11.97 -5.61
CA ASN A 289 -6.84 -11.06 -6.64
C ASN A 289 -5.98 -9.92 -6.08
N GLN A 290 -5.82 -9.85 -4.75
CA GLN A 290 -5.04 -8.79 -4.13
C GLN A 290 -3.57 -8.88 -4.57
N ILE A 291 -3.13 -7.89 -5.38
CA ILE A 291 -1.80 -7.85 -6.00
C ILE A 291 -0.75 -7.11 -5.15
N THR A 292 -1.19 -6.36 -4.15
CA THR A 292 -0.31 -5.60 -3.25
C THR A 292 -0.87 -5.64 -1.83
N SER A 293 -0.01 -5.86 -0.84
CA SER A 293 -0.38 -5.86 0.58
C SER A 293 0.71 -5.19 1.42
N GLY A 294 0.45 -3.95 1.85
CA GLY A 294 1.34 -3.22 2.75
C GLY A 294 1.53 -3.94 4.08
N THR A 295 0.48 -4.57 4.62
CA THR A 295 0.55 -5.31 5.89
C THR A 295 1.46 -6.53 5.79
N LEU A 296 1.47 -7.23 4.64
CA LEU A 296 2.39 -8.33 4.38
C LEU A 296 3.84 -7.83 4.25
N ALA A 297 4.05 -6.69 3.55
CA ALA A 297 5.35 -6.07 3.45
C ALA A 297 5.96 -5.74 4.82
N TYR A 298 5.17 -5.17 5.73
CA TYR A 298 5.60 -4.91 7.11
C TYR A 298 5.96 -6.19 7.87
N ALA A 299 5.18 -7.26 7.71
CA ALA A 299 5.44 -8.54 8.37
C ALA A 299 6.73 -9.19 7.87
N LEU A 300 6.99 -9.15 6.56
CA LEU A 300 8.24 -9.58 5.94
C LEU A 300 9.42 -8.77 6.48
N GLY A 301 9.33 -7.44 6.48
CA GLY A 301 10.38 -6.57 6.99
C GLY A 301 10.61 -6.67 8.49
N ALA A 302 9.61 -7.07 9.26
CA ALA A 302 9.74 -7.38 10.67
C ALA A 302 10.29 -8.81 10.93
N GLY A 303 10.59 -9.58 9.89
CA GLY A 303 11.09 -10.94 9.98
C GLY A 303 10.13 -11.84 10.76
N LYS A 304 8.86 -11.88 10.36
CA LYS A 304 7.87 -12.74 11.02
C LYS A 304 7.77 -14.09 10.33
N ALA A 305 7.52 -15.14 11.11
CA ALA A 305 6.96 -16.36 10.57
C ALA A 305 5.52 -16.06 10.12
N ILE A 306 5.21 -16.30 8.85
CA ILE A 306 3.97 -15.83 8.22
C ILE A 306 3.16 -17.03 7.73
N VAL A 307 1.85 -17.01 8.03
CA VAL A 307 0.83 -17.88 7.42
C VAL A 307 -0.13 -17.00 6.63
N SER A 308 -0.42 -17.35 5.40
CA SER A 308 -1.28 -16.56 4.53
C SER A 308 -2.15 -17.41 3.63
N THR A 309 -3.31 -16.93 3.26
CA THR A 309 -4.03 -17.46 2.09
C THR A 309 -3.28 -17.12 0.81
N ARG A 310 -3.57 -17.87 -0.28
CA ARG A 310 -2.82 -17.82 -1.57
C ARG A 310 -3.27 -16.66 -2.47
N TYR A 311 -3.48 -15.45 -1.94
CA TYR A 311 -3.71 -14.31 -2.83
C TYR A 311 -2.44 -13.94 -3.61
N LEU A 312 -2.58 -13.28 -4.75
CA LEU A 312 -1.50 -13.09 -5.73
C LEU A 312 -0.20 -12.55 -5.10
N HIS A 313 -0.28 -11.50 -4.29
CA HIS A 313 0.91 -10.95 -3.63
C HIS A 313 1.52 -11.93 -2.62
N ALA A 314 0.69 -12.63 -1.83
CA ALA A 314 1.21 -13.59 -0.85
C ALA A 314 1.86 -14.80 -1.53
N ALA A 315 1.28 -15.29 -2.62
CA ALA A 315 1.85 -16.41 -3.38
C ALA A 315 3.27 -16.08 -3.92
N GLU A 316 3.49 -14.83 -4.36
CA GLU A 316 4.81 -14.36 -4.80
C GLU A 316 5.74 -14.06 -3.61
N ALA A 317 5.28 -13.25 -2.67
CA ALA A 317 6.12 -12.74 -1.58
C ALA A 317 6.54 -13.83 -0.59
N LEU A 318 5.72 -14.87 -0.39
CA LEU A 318 5.99 -15.99 0.51
C LEU A 318 6.58 -17.23 -0.20
N ALA A 319 6.84 -17.14 -1.50
CA ALA A 319 7.58 -18.19 -2.21
C ALA A 319 8.96 -18.46 -1.57
N ASP A 320 9.62 -19.53 -2.00
CA ASP A 320 10.98 -19.90 -1.55
C ASP A 320 11.12 -20.07 -0.03
N GLY A 321 10.04 -20.53 0.64
CA GLY A 321 10.04 -20.80 2.08
C GLY A 321 10.06 -19.53 2.95
N ARG A 322 9.52 -18.41 2.49
CA ARG A 322 9.37 -17.18 3.27
C ARG A 322 8.10 -17.15 4.13
N GLY A 323 7.22 -18.14 3.97
CA GLY A 323 5.99 -18.31 4.74
C GLY A 323 5.25 -19.57 4.36
N LEU A 324 4.16 -19.87 5.06
CA LEU A 324 3.27 -20.98 4.75
C LEU A 324 1.98 -20.47 4.10
N LEU A 325 1.54 -21.15 3.05
CA LEU A 325 0.35 -20.80 2.29
C LEU A 325 -0.76 -21.83 2.52
N VAL A 326 -1.97 -21.35 2.81
CA VAL A 326 -3.19 -22.14 3.04
C VAL A 326 -4.29 -21.72 2.07
N ASP A 327 -5.34 -22.51 1.99
CA ASP A 327 -6.50 -22.17 1.17
C ASP A 327 -7.41 -21.15 1.88
N VAL A 328 -8.24 -20.43 1.11
CA VAL A 328 -9.23 -19.50 1.66
C VAL A 328 -10.34 -20.25 2.37
N ARG A 329 -10.88 -19.65 3.43
CA ARG A 329 -12.00 -20.23 4.21
C ARG A 329 -11.68 -21.62 4.79
N ASP A 330 -10.41 -21.85 5.12
CA ASP A 330 -9.90 -23.11 5.68
C ASP A 330 -9.34 -22.91 7.10
N PRO A 331 -10.19 -22.96 8.15
CA PRO A 331 -9.73 -22.84 9.53
C PRO A 331 -8.78 -23.96 9.95
N ASP A 332 -8.99 -25.18 9.45
CA ASP A 332 -8.17 -26.34 9.79
C ASP A 332 -6.76 -26.20 9.18
N GLY A 333 -6.67 -25.73 7.92
CA GLY A 333 -5.41 -25.39 7.28
C GLY A 333 -4.66 -24.28 7.99
N LEU A 334 -5.37 -23.23 8.44
CA LEU A 334 -4.81 -22.16 9.28
C LEU A 334 -4.27 -22.69 10.61
N ALA A 335 -5.06 -23.50 11.33
CA ALA A 335 -4.63 -24.11 12.59
C ALA A 335 -3.38 -24.98 12.37
N LYS A 336 -3.40 -25.86 11.37
CA LYS A 336 -2.29 -26.77 11.04
C LYS A 336 -1.02 -25.99 10.70
N ALA A 337 -1.10 -24.93 9.91
CA ALA A 337 0.06 -24.12 9.53
C ALA A 337 0.63 -23.34 10.72
N VAL A 338 -0.23 -22.74 11.56
CA VAL A 338 0.22 -22.05 12.79
C VAL A 338 0.87 -23.04 13.75
N LEU A 339 0.27 -24.21 13.98
CA LEU A 339 0.81 -25.25 14.84
C LEU A 339 2.15 -25.77 14.32
N ALA A 340 2.32 -26.00 13.03
CA ALA A 340 3.59 -26.41 12.44
C ALA A 340 4.73 -25.43 12.77
N ILE A 341 4.44 -24.12 12.78
CA ILE A 341 5.42 -23.09 13.18
C ILE A 341 5.67 -23.09 14.69
N LEU A 342 4.63 -23.29 15.50
CA LEU A 342 4.76 -23.24 16.97
C LEU A 342 5.44 -24.49 17.54
N ASP A 343 5.23 -25.65 16.90
CA ASP A 343 5.80 -26.94 17.32
C ASP A 343 7.26 -27.12 16.88
N ASP A 344 7.70 -26.39 15.82
CA ASP A 344 9.04 -26.49 15.27
C ASP A 344 9.79 -25.15 15.33
N PRO A 345 10.60 -24.90 16.38
CA PRO A 345 11.41 -23.69 16.50
C PRO A 345 12.42 -23.49 15.38
N ALA A 346 12.91 -24.56 14.76
CA ALA A 346 13.86 -24.46 13.65
C ALA A 346 13.16 -23.98 12.38
N LEU A 347 12.00 -24.55 12.05
CA LEU A 347 11.15 -24.04 10.96
C LEU A 347 10.79 -22.57 11.18
N LYS A 348 10.37 -22.21 12.39
CA LYS A 348 10.03 -20.81 12.72
C LYS A 348 11.21 -19.88 12.47
N ALA A 349 12.41 -20.22 12.96
CA ALA A 349 13.61 -19.42 12.80
C ALA A 349 13.99 -19.26 11.31
N GLU A 350 13.86 -20.31 10.52
CA GLU A 350 14.16 -20.27 9.09
C GLU A 350 13.16 -19.41 8.31
N LEU A 351 11.85 -19.51 8.60
CA LEU A 351 10.84 -18.65 8.01
C LEU A 351 11.08 -17.17 8.37
N GLU A 352 11.38 -16.87 9.64
CA GLU A 352 11.70 -15.53 10.11
C GLU A 352 12.94 -14.95 9.41
N ARG A 353 13.99 -15.75 9.25
CA ARG A 353 15.21 -15.34 8.57
C ARG A 353 14.95 -15.02 7.10
N ARG A 354 14.33 -15.95 6.35
CA ARG A 354 14.03 -15.76 4.91
C ARG A 354 13.09 -14.58 4.67
N ALA A 355 12.07 -14.44 5.51
CA ALA A 355 11.16 -13.29 5.45
C ALA A 355 11.89 -11.97 5.63
N TYR A 356 12.79 -11.89 6.63
CA TYR A 356 13.59 -10.70 6.89
C TYR A 356 14.57 -10.39 5.76
N ASP A 357 15.30 -11.41 5.26
CA ASP A 357 16.26 -11.24 4.16
C ASP A 357 15.60 -10.67 2.90
N PHE A 358 14.39 -11.09 2.60
CA PHE A 358 13.60 -10.53 1.51
C PHE A 358 13.04 -9.14 1.87
N GLY A 359 12.44 -9.00 3.05
CA GLY A 359 11.73 -7.80 3.45
C GLY A 359 12.65 -6.58 3.65
N LYS A 360 13.90 -6.76 4.09
CA LYS A 360 14.85 -5.63 4.29
C LYS A 360 15.09 -4.82 3.02
N GLU A 361 14.98 -5.45 1.82
CA GLU A 361 15.10 -4.75 0.55
C GLU A 361 13.92 -3.81 0.28
N MET A 362 12.79 -4.04 0.94
CA MET A 362 11.57 -3.22 0.86
C MET A 362 11.64 -2.01 1.81
N ALA A 363 12.72 -1.81 2.57
CA ALA A 363 12.86 -0.67 3.46
C ALA A 363 12.85 0.66 2.69
N TRP A 364 12.15 1.68 3.23
CA TRP A 364 12.01 2.99 2.60
C TRP A 364 13.32 3.60 2.09
N PRO A 365 14.48 3.49 2.79
CA PRO A 365 15.74 3.99 2.24
C PRO A 365 16.13 3.32 0.90
N ASN A 366 15.83 2.04 0.72
CA ASN A 366 16.09 1.31 -0.53
C ASN A 366 15.08 1.72 -1.62
N VAL A 367 13.80 1.72 -1.28
CA VAL A 367 12.71 2.13 -2.18
C VAL A 367 12.91 3.57 -2.65
N GLY A 368 13.23 4.50 -1.73
CA GLY A 368 13.47 5.90 -2.06
C GLY A 368 14.63 6.08 -3.05
N ARG A 369 15.76 5.36 -2.86
CA ARG A 369 16.88 5.38 -3.81
C ARG A 369 16.49 4.85 -5.19
N ARG A 370 15.73 3.74 -5.26
CA ARG A 370 15.27 3.15 -6.53
C ARG A 370 14.32 4.08 -7.27
N VAL A 371 13.35 4.68 -6.57
CA VAL A 371 12.42 5.65 -7.16
C VAL A 371 13.15 6.90 -7.63
N LEU A 372 14.11 7.39 -6.84
CA LEU A 372 14.92 8.56 -7.22
C LEU A 372 15.77 8.28 -8.47
N ALA A 373 16.40 7.11 -8.55
CA ALA A 373 17.17 6.70 -9.72
C ALA A 373 16.31 6.65 -10.98
N LEU A 374 15.11 6.03 -10.88
CA LEU A 374 14.15 6.00 -11.97
C LEU A 374 13.68 7.41 -12.37
N THR A 375 13.45 8.28 -11.39
CA THR A 375 13.03 9.67 -11.65
C THR A 375 14.09 10.45 -12.41
N ARG A 376 15.37 10.26 -12.07
CA ARG A 376 16.49 10.88 -12.81
C ARG A 376 16.58 10.36 -14.23
N GLU A 377 16.48 9.05 -14.42
CA GLU A 377 16.45 8.44 -15.76
C GLU A 377 15.34 9.02 -16.62
N VAL A 378 14.15 9.22 -16.04
CA VAL A 378 12.98 9.78 -16.74
C VAL A 378 13.17 11.26 -17.06
N ALA A 379 13.74 12.04 -16.15
CA ALA A 379 14.01 13.46 -16.37
C ALA A 379 15.04 13.72 -17.50
N GLU A 380 16.06 12.85 -17.61
CA GLU A 380 17.13 12.96 -18.62
C GLU A 380 16.65 12.60 -20.04
N ARG A 381 15.62 11.77 -20.18
CA ARG A 381 15.12 11.29 -21.48
C ARG A 381 14.25 12.29 -22.24
N VAL A 382 13.73 13.31 -21.57
CA VAL A 382 12.94 14.37 -22.20
C VAL A 382 13.87 15.55 -22.51
N PRO A 383 14.06 15.95 -23.77
CA PRO A 383 14.80 17.15 -24.10
C PRO A 383 14.15 18.34 -23.39
N VAL A 384 14.90 19.06 -22.59
CA VAL A 384 14.48 20.35 -22.04
C VAL A 384 14.26 21.28 -23.21
N GLN A 385 13.01 21.58 -23.57
CA GLN A 385 12.73 22.73 -24.42
C GLN A 385 13.15 23.95 -23.59
N PRO A 386 14.10 24.78 -24.09
CA PRO A 386 14.41 26.03 -23.42
C PRO A 386 13.13 26.86 -23.34
N LEU A 387 12.85 27.42 -22.17
CA LEU A 387 11.86 28.48 -22.05
C LEU A 387 12.30 29.57 -23.05
N GLU A 388 11.50 29.86 -24.09
CA GLU A 388 11.72 31.04 -24.93
C GLU A 388 11.72 32.25 -23.98
N GLU A 389 12.86 32.94 -23.92
CA GLU A 389 12.93 34.21 -23.20
C GLU A 389 11.89 35.14 -23.85
N PRO A 390 11.12 35.91 -23.05
CA PRO A 390 10.19 36.87 -23.61
C PRO A 390 10.96 37.83 -24.54
N ILE A 391 10.58 37.90 -25.80
CA ILE A 391 11.10 38.85 -26.77
C ILE A 391 10.84 40.24 -26.17
N GLU A 392 11.90 40.92 -25.73
CA GLU A 392 11.84 42.33 -25.40
C GLU A 392 11.40 43.11 -26.65
N THR A 393 10.16 43.55 -26.66
CA THR A 393 9.66 44.48 -27.69
C THR A 393 10.32 45.84 -27.44
N GLU A 394 11.32 46.16 -28.30
CA GLU A 394 11.85 47.50 -28.35
C GLU A 394 10.72 48.51 -28.61
N SER A 395 10.55 49.42 -27.67
CA SER A 395 9.66 50.59 -27.83
C SER A 395 10.19 51.49 -28.91
N PRO A 396 9.37 51.96 -29.89
CA PRO A 396 9.85 52.87 -30.90
C PRO A 396 10.24 54.21 -30.28
N VAL A 397 11.47 54.60 -30.48
CA VAL A 397 11.99 55.93 -30.17
C VAL A 397 11.25 56.96 -31.05
N HIS A 398 10.40 57.79 -30.46
CA HIS A 398 9.89 58.98 -31.08
C HIS A 398 10.98 60.02 -31.15
N THR A 399 11.53 60.21 -32.38
CA THR A 399 12.26 61.43 -32.76
C THR A 399 11.27 62.40 -33.36
N GLY A 400 11.11 63.55 -32.76
CA GLY A 400 10.37 64.71 -33.22
C GLY A 400 10.64 65.88 -32.36
#